data_45a1f76237eaf1fd6ea05badfea7d7c4
#
_entry.id   45a1f76237eaf1fd6ea05badfea7d7c4
#
_cell.length_a   1.000
_cell.length_b   1.000
_cell.length_c   1.000
_cell.angle_alpha   90.00
_cell.angle_beta   90.00
_cell.angle_gamma   90.00
#
_symmetry.space_group_name_H-M   'P 1'
#
loop_
_entity.id
_entity.type
_entity.pdbx_description
1 polymer ?
#
loop_
_entity_poly.entity_id
_entity_poly.type
_entity_poly.pdbx_seq_one_letter_code
_entity_poly.pdbx_strand_id
1 'polypeptide(L)'
;MGWVKAGQDFCRASPAMCGSGSVLSFDNRDITPRSSGAQSVLMRAGTHYLQKQAALWSSVVEGMIGARARLTAVAEPEHGDRRFHAEEWSNNGWYSLWKQSYLLNARMLTELVEARTLDKKDKHRLRFFMRQFIDLASPANFVATNPGGSPRGD
;
A
#
# COMPACT_ATOMS: atom_id res chain seq x y z
N MET A 1 15.68 23.41 26.22
CA MET A 1 14.59 23.15 27.20
C MET A 1 13.55 24.29 27.29
N GLY A 2 13.23 25.02 26.23
CA GLY A 2 12.36 26.22 26.25
C GLY A 2 10.97 26.05 25.61
N TRP A 3 10.75 25.07 24.74
CA TRP A 3 9.53 24.98 23.94
C TRP A 3 8.32 24.36 24.66
N VAL A 4 8.55 23.49 25.62
CA VAL A 4 7.45 22.81 26.38
C VAL A 4 6.77 23.79 27.33
N LYS A 5 7.51 24.76 27.87
CA LYS A 5 6.98 25.76 28.81
C LYS A 5 6.08 26.79 28.13
N ALA A 6 6.42 27.19 26.90
CA ALA A 6 5.63 28.14 26.11
C ALA A 6 4.23 27.60 25.75
N GLY A 7 4.10 26.28 25.49
CA GLY A 7 2.81 25.66 25.21
C GLY A 7 1.88 25.58 26.42
N GLN A 8 2.43 25.38 27.61
CA GLN A 8 1.64 25.32 28.85
C GLN A 8 1.12 26.70 29.27
N ASP A 9 1.91 27.76 29.04
CA ASP A 9 1.53 29.12 29.37
C ASP A 9 0.44 29.65 28.44
N PHE A 10 0.41 29.22 27.17
CA PHE A 10 -0.61 29.58 26.20
C PHE A 10 -1.99 29.01 26.53
N CYS A 11 -2.05 27.74 26.98
CA CYS A 11 -3.30 27.12 27.43
C CYS A 11 -3.85 27.71 28.74
N ARG A 12 -2.99 28.26 29.56
CA ARG A 12 -3.38 28.91 30.83
C ARG A 12 -4.02 30.28 30.61
N ALA A 13 -3.62 31.00 29.55
CA ALA A 13 -4.11 32.33 29.24
C ALA A 13 -5.44 32.36 28.47
N SER A 14 -5.83 31.28 27.82
CA SER A 14 -7.05 31.19 27.00
C SER A 14 -7.68 29.82 27.06
N PRO A 15 -8.35 29.46 28.17
CA PRO A 15 -8.97 28.14 28.34
C PRO A 15 -10.10 27.84 27.35
N ALA A 16 -10.68 28.86 26.74
CA ALA A 16 -11.73 28.69 25.73
C ALA A 16 -11.22 28.23 24.35
N MET A 17 -9.92 28.36 24.09
CA MET A 17 -9.29 27.89 22.83
C MET A 17 -8.62 26.50 22.96
N CYS A 18 -8.38 26.05 24.18
CA CYS A 18 -8.02 24.66 24.49
C CYS A 18 -9.31 23.83 24.71
N GLY A 19 -10.30 23.99 23.82
CA GLY A 19 -11.37 23.02 23.73
C GLY A 19 -10.76 21.64 23.53
N SER A 20 -11.21 20.66 24.31
CA SER A 20 -10.88 19.24 24.21
C SER A 20 -11.18 18.72 22.80
N GLY A 21 -10.45 19.24 21.82
CA GLY A 21 -10.26 18.61 20.55
C GLY A 21 -9.52 17.33 20.86
N SER A 22 -10.23 16.23 20.83
CA SER A 22 -9.67 14.91 20.74
C SER A 22 -8.76 14.87 19.51
N VAL A 23 -7.54 15.40 19.66
CA VAL A 23 -6.40 15.03 18.84
C VAL A 23 -6.38 13.52 18.94
N LEU A 24 -6.87 12.88 17.87
CA LEU A 24 -6.86 11.45 17.59
C LEU A 24 -6.20 10.66 18.74
N SER A 25 -6.94 10.49 19.83
CA SER A 25 -6.56 9.54 20.84
C SER A 25 -6.74 8.19 20.18
N PHE A 26 -5.70 7.72 19.51
CA PHE A 26 -5.59 6.33 19.14
C PHE A 26 -5.60 5.54 20.44
N ASP A 27 -6.81 5.21 20.92
CA ASP A 27 -6.94 4.27 22.01
C ASP A 27 -6.37 2.94 21.49
N ASN A 28 -5.19 2.63 22.01
CA ASN A 28 -4.45 1.41 21.64
C ASN A 28 -5.25 0.12 21.93
N ARG A 29 -6.42 0.24 22.58
CA ARG A 29 -7.36 -0.86 22.83
C ARG A 29 -8.10 -1.31 21.59
N ASP A 30 -8.25 -0.43 20.57
CA ASP A 30 -8.96 -0.78 19.33
C ASP A 30 -8.06 -1.45 18.29
N ILE A 31 -6.73 -1.47 18.51
CA ILE A 31 -5.76 -2.07 17.58
C ILE A 31 -5.62 -3.59 17.81
N THR A 32 -6.01 -4.11 18.97
CA THR A 32 -5.97 -5.54 19.21
C THR A 32 -7.12 -6.24 18.49
N PRO A 33 -6.86 -7.19 17.58
CA PRO A 33 -7.90 -7.94 16.91
C PRO A 33 -8.65 -8.77 17.97
N ARG A 34 -9.87 -8.36 18.27
CA ARG A 34 -10.72 -8.93 19.32
C ARG A 34 -11.31 -10.30 18.99
N SER A 35 -11.04 -10.81 17.80
CA SER A 35 -11.51 -12.14 17.39
C SER A 35 -10.33 -12.98 16.86
N SER A 36 -10.23 -14.20 17.31
CA SER A 36 -9.29 -15.22 16.79
C SER A 36 -9.39 -15.39 15.26
N GLY A 37 -10.58 -15.14 14.69
CA GLY A 37 -10.83 -15.14 13.26
C GLY A 37 -10.10 -14.05 12.49
N ALA A 38 -10.08 -12.82 12.99
CA ALA A 38 -9.38 -11.71 12.32
C ALA A 38 -7.85 -11.91 12.33
N GLN A 39 -7.31 -12.45 13.42
CA GLN A 39 -5.87 -12.79 13.49
C GLN A 39 -5.50 -13.87 12.48
N SER A 40 -6.31 -14.91 12.34
CA SER A 40 -6.02 -16.00 11.38
C SER A 40 -6.07 -15.51 9.93
N VAL A 41 -6.98 -14.59 9.60
CA VAL A 41 -7.04 -13.97 8.26
C VAL A 41 -5.81 -13.11 8.00
N LEU A 42 -5.40 -12.28 8.97
CA LEU A 42 -4.19 -11.44 8.86
C LEU A 42 -2.92 -12.27 8.69
N MET A 43 -2.78 -13.34 9.48
CA MET A 43 -1.63 -14.25 9.38
C MET A 43 -1.59 -14.95 8.02
N ARG A 44 -2.74 -15.41 7.52
CA ARG A 44 -2.84 -16.05 6.21
C ARG A 44 -2.52 -15.08 5.08
N ALA A 45 -3.08 -13.86 5.12
CA ALA A 45 -2.79 -12.81 4.16
C ALA A 45 -1.29 -12.45 4.16
N GLY A 46 -0.71 -12.26 5.35
CA GLY A 46 0.73 -12.00 5.51
C GLY A 46 1.61 -13.12 4.97
N THR A 47 1.28 -14.37 5.29
CA THR A 47 2.04 -15.54 4.79
C THR A 47 1.98 -15.62 3.25
N HIS A 48 0.80 -15.48 2.68
CA HIS A 48 0.61 -15.48 1.24
C HIS A 48 1.37 -14.34 0.55
N TYR A 49 1.32 -13.14 1.12
CA TYR A 49 2.09 -12.00 0.64
C TYR A 49 3.60 -12.27 0.63
N LEU A 50 4.14 -12.77 1.75
CA LEU A 50 5.57 -13.10 1.85
C LEU A 50 5.99 -14.18 0.86
N GLN A 51 5.18 -15.20 0.66
CA GLN A 51 5.44 -16.24 -0.35
C GLN A 51 5.51 -15.65 -1.77
N LYS A 52 4.56 -14.78 -2.11
CA LYS A 52 4.54 -14.12 -3.42
C LYS A 52 5.72 -13.15 -3.59
N GLN A 53 6.09 -12.41 -2.56
CA GLN A 53 7.27 -11.56 -2.57
C GLN A 53 8.56 -12.38 -2.75
N ALA A 54 8.70 -13.48 -2.04
CA ALA A 54 9.84 -14.37 -2.20
C ALA A 54 9.93 -14.94 -3.62
N ALA A 55 8.79 -15.36 -4.20
CA ALA A 55 8.75 -15.84 -5.58
C ALA A 55 9.10 -14.74 -6.60
N LEU A 56 8.68 -13.50 -6.37
CA LEU A 56 9.05 -12.37 -7.21
C LEU A 56 10.56 -12.10 -7.15
N TRP A 57 11.13 -12.07 -5.94
CA TRP A 57 12.57 -11.85 -5.78
C TRP A 57 13.42 -13.00 -6.33
N SER A 58 13.00 -14.26 -6.17
CA SER A 58 13.70 -15.39 -6.79
C SER A 58 13.71 -15.28 -8.31
N SER A 59 12.60 -14.87 -8.93
CA SER A 59 12.54 -14.67 -10.38
C SER A 59 13.44 -13.52 -10.88
N VAL A 60 13.61 -12.47 -10.05
CA VAL A 60 14.58 -11.39 -10.34
C VAL A 60 16.02 -11.92 -10.31
N VAL A 61 16.37 -12.65 -9.28
CA VAL A 61 17.71 -13.24 -9.14
C VAL A 61 17.99 -14.23 -10.29
N GLU A 62 17.03 -15.09 -10.63
CA GLU A 62 17.15 -16.00 -11.78
C GLU A 62 17.32 -15.25 -13.10
N GLY A 63 16.60 -14.12 -13.27
CA GLY A 63 16.75 -13.25 -14.44
C GLY A 63 18.11 -12.56 -14.53
N MET A 64 18.72 -12.24 -13.38
CA MET A 64 20.07 -11.65 -13.32
C MET A 64 21.19 -12.66 -13.61
N ILE A 65 21.02 -13.92 -13.21
CA ILE A 65 22.01 -14.99 -13.37
C ILE A 65 21.85 -15.68 -14.73
N GLY A 66 20.62 -15.86 -15.20
CA GLY A 66 20.31 -16.50 -16.47
C GLY A 66 19.71 -15.50 -17.44
N ALA A 67 20.09 -15.54 -18.70
CA ALA A 67 19.66 -14.62 -19.78
C ALA A 67 18.13 -14.55 -20.05
N ARG A 68 17.30 -14.68 -19.03
CA ARG A 68 15.84 -14.54 -19.13
C ARG A 68 15.47 -13.08 -18.90
N ALA A 69 15.11 -12.40 -19.97
CA ALA A 69 14.64 -11.01 -19.92
C ALA A 69 13.23 -10.84 -19.28
N ARG A 70 12.48 -11.93 -19.11
CA ARG A 70 11.12 -11.90 -18.57
C ARG A 70 11.05 -12.50 -17.18
N LEU A 71 10.52 -11.72 -16.23
CA LEU A 71 10.17 -12.21 -14.91
C LEU A 71 8.94 -13.11 -14.99
N THR A 72 8.90 -14.15 -14.17
CA THR A 72 7.70 -14.98 -14.01
C THR A 72 6.57 -14.13 -13.42
N ALA A 73 5.39 -14.18 -14.03
CA ALA A 73 4.22 -13.45 -13.56
C ALA A 73 3.73 -14.05 -12.23
N VAL A 74 3.98 -13.36 -11.13
CA VAL A 74 3.55 -13.73 -9.77
C VAL A 74 2.23 -13.03 -9.41
N ALA A 75 2.01 -11.84 -9.95
CA ALA A 75 0.80 -11.05 -9.80
C ALA A 75 0.41 -10.44 -11.14
N GLU A 76 -0.87 -10.53 -11.47
CA GLU A 76 -1.45 -9.95 -12.68
C GLU A 76 -2.47 -8.88 -12.32
N PRO A 77 -2.64 -7.82 -13.15
CA PRO A 77 -3.68 -6.82 -12.97
C PRO A 77 -5.08 -7.44 -12.95
N GLU A 78 -6.03 -6.77 -12.33
CA GLU A 78 -7.44 -7.14 -12.43
C GLU A 78 -7.94 -7.02 -13.87
N HIS A 79 -8.92 -7.84 -14.21
CA HIS A 79 -9.52 -7.79 -15.55
C HIS A 79 -10.11 -6.40 -15.83
N GLY A 80 -9.64 -5.77 -16.92
CA GLY A 80 -10.06 -4.41 -17.30
C GLY A 80 -9.16 -3.28 -16.77
N ASP A 81 -8.11 -3.55 -16.00
CA ASP A 81 -7.14 -2.53 -15.61
C ASP A 81 -6.27 -2.12 -16.79
N ARG A 82 -6.57 -0.95 -17.36
CA ARG A 82 -5.90 -0.42 -18.55
C ARG A 82 -4.52 0.20 -18.26
N ARG A 83 -4.16 0.40 -17.01
CA ARG A 83 -2.89 1.06 -16.64
C ARG A 83 -1.65 0.30 -17.07
N PHE A 84 -1.76 -1.03 -17.20
CA PHE A 84 -0.65 -1.94 -17.50
C PHE A 84 -0.78 -2.64 -18.84
N HIS A 85 -1.45 -2.01 -19.82
CA HIS A 85 -1.67 -2.59 -21.15
C HIS A 85 -0.45 -2.53 -22.07
N ALA A 86 0.46 -1.58 -21.86
CA ALA A 86 1.67 -1.46 -22.66
C ALA A 86 2.52 -2.74 -22.55
N GLU A 87 3.05 -3.21 -23.67
CA GLU A 87 3.82 -4.45 -23.75
C GLU A 87 5.07 -4.44 -22.88
N GLU A 88 5.66 -3.27 -22.69
CA GLU A 88 6.85 -3.06 -21.87
C GLU A 88 6.65 -3.51 -20.39
N TRP A 89 5.43 -3.40 -19.88
CA TRP A 89 5.08 -3.92 -18.55
C TRP A 89 5.27 -5.44 -18.41
N SER A 90 5.32 -6.15 -19.53
CA SER A 90 5.48 -7.60 -19.55
C SER A 90 6.82 -8.04 -20.15
N ASN A 91 7.34 -7.27 -21.11
CA ASN A 91 8.55 -7.62 -21.86
C ASN A 91 9.83 -7.11 -21.20
N ASN A 92 9.74 -6.04 -20.38
CA ASN A 92 10.88 -5.48 -19.67
C ASN A 92 10.85 -5.89 -18.19
N GLY A 93 11.92 -6.55 -17.73
CA GLY A 93 12.02 -7.05 -16.36
C GLY A 93 11.90 -5.95 -15.30
N TRP A 94 12.42 -4.74 -15.56
CA TRP A 94 12.32 -3.59 -14.66
C TRP A 94 10.87 -3.14 -14.46
N TYR A 95 10.15 -2.90 -15.55
CA TYR A 95 8.74 -2.51 -15.47
C TYR A 95 7.87 -3.63 -14.92
N SER A 96 8.15 -4.88 -15.28
CA SER A 96 7.48 -6.05 -14.73
C SER A 96 7.65 -6.15 -13.20
N LEU A 97 8.85 -5.89 -12.69
CA LEU A 97 9.11 -5.86 -11.25
C LEU A 97 8.28 -4.80 -10.54
N TRP A 98 8.26 -3.56 -11.06
CA TRP A 98 7.47 -2.48 -10.49
C TRP A 98 5.97 -2.78 -10.50
N LYS A 99 5.44 -3.25 -11.63
CA LYS A 99 4.05 -3.67 -11.77
C LYS A 99 3.68 -4.73 -10.73
N GLN A 100 4.43 -5.81 -10.66
CA GLN A 100 4.12 -6.93 -9.79
C GLN A 100 4.26 -6.58 -8.30
N SER A 101 5.29 -5.82 -7.94
CA SER A 101 5.45 -5.31 -6.57
C SER A 101 4.28 -4.44 -6.15
N TYR A 102 3.85 -3.52 -7.02
CA TYR A 102 2.67 -2.68 -6.79
C TYR A 102 1.40 -3.52 -6.60
N LEU A 103 1.14 -4.48 -7.49
CA LEU A 103 -0.05 -5.32 -7.41
C LEU A 103 -0.09 -6.19 -6.15
N LEU A 104 1.06 -6.73 -5.72
CA LEU A 104 1.16 -7.47 -4.46
C LEU A 104 0.86 -6.59 -3.24
N ASN A 105 1.43 -5.38 -3.20
CA ASN A 105 1.19 -4.43 -2.12
C ASN A 105 -0.28 -3.97 -2.09
N ALA A 106 -0.86 -3.67 -3.25
CA ALA A 106 -2.27 -3.28 -3.37
C ALA A 106 -3.22 -4.36 -2.84
N ARG A 107 -2.99 -5.62 -3.19
CA ARG A 107 -3.76 -6.76 -2.67
C ARG A 107 -3.62 -6.90 -1.17
N MET A 108 -2.38 -6.87 -0.66
CA MET A 108 -2.13 -6.94 0.78
C MET A 108 -2.85 -5.84 1.56
N LEU A 109 -2.79 -4.60 1.09
CA LEU A 109 -3.47 -3.46 1.71
C LEU A 109 -5.00 -3.64 1.69
N THR A 110 -5.56 -4.14 0.60
CA THR A 110 -6.99 -4.43 0.49
C THR A 110 -7.41 -5.53 1.48
N GLU A 111 -6.65 -6.62 1.56
CA GLU A 111 -6.90 -7.73 2.50
C GLU A 111 -6.81 -7.26 3.95
N LEU A 112 -5.85 -6.37 4.28
CA LEU A 112 -5.72 -5.77 5.61
C LEU A 112 -6.95 -4.95 5.99
N VAL A 113 -7.50 -4.17 5.06
CA VAL A 113 -8.73 -3.39 5.28
C VAL A 113 -9.91 -4.32 5.49
N GLU A 114 -10.05 -5.38 4.68
CA GLU A 114 -11.15 -6.33 4.79
C GLU A 114 -11.11 -7.13 6.10
N ALA A 115 -9.91 -7.46 6.58
CA ALA A 115 -9.72 -8.18 7.83
C ALA A 115 -10.06 -7.35 9.09
N ARG A 116 -10.19 -6.01 8.97
CA ARG A 116 -10.54 -5.14 10.10
C ARG A 116 -12.02 -5.26 10.46
N THR A 117 -12.28 -5.47 11.75
CA THR A 117 -13.64 -5.45 12.32
C THR A 117 -13.98 -4.02 12.69
N LEU A 118 -14.60 -3.30 11.77
CA LEU A 118 -15.06 -1.92 11.92
C LEU A 118 -16.57 -1.86 11.68
N ASP A 119 -17.22 -0.80 12.14
CA ASP A 119 -18.58 -0.53 11.77
C ASP A 119 -18.72 -0.30 10.23
N LYS A 120 -19.93 -0.36 9.70
CA LYS A 120 -20.17 -0.26 8.25
C LYS A 120 -19.69 1.07 7.66
N LYS A 121 -19.85 2.18 8.41
CA LYS A 121 -19.53 3.53 7.98
C LYS A 121 -18.01 3.73 7.92
N ASP A 122 -17.31 3.34 8.97
CA ASP A 122 -15.85 3.48 9.05
C ASP A 122 -15.14 2.51 8.12
N LYS A 123 -15.66 1.30 7.96
CA LYS A 123 -15.15 0.34 6.97
C LYS A 123 -15.29 0.88 5.54
N HIS A 124 -16.43 1.52 5.22
CA HIS A 124 -16.60 2.15 3.90
C HIS A 124 -15.62 3.29 3.66
N ARG A 125 -15.43 4.16 4.66
CA ARG A 125 -14.45 5.25 4.60
C ARG A 125 -13.03 4.72 4.41
N LEU A 126 -12.64 3.72 5.21
CA LEU A 126 -11.31 3.12 5.12
C LEU A 126 -11.04 2.49 3.75
N ARG A 127 -12.03 1.76 3.19
CA ARG A 127 -11.95 1.22 1.83
C ARG A 127 -11.75 2.32 0.79
N PHE A 128 -12.51 3.41 0.90
CA PHE A 128 -12.40 4.54 -0.01
C PHE A 128 -11.01 5.16 0.03
N PHE A 129 -10.52 5.52 1.20
CA PHE A 129 -9.18 6.11 1.35
C PHE A 129 -8.08 5.16 0.90
N MET A 130 -8.17 3.89 1.24
CA MET A 130 -7.17 2.91 0.83
C MET A 130 -7.15 2.74 -0.68
N ARG A 131 -8.31 2.72 -1.34
CA ARG A 131 -8.39 2.67 -2.80
C ARG A 131 -7.74 3.88 -3.45
N GLN A 132 -8.01 5.10 -2.94
CA GLN A 132 -7.36 6.32 -3.44
C GLN A 132 -5.84 6.26 -3.25
N PHE A 133 -5.38 5.79 -2.10
CA PHE A 133 -3.95 5.62 -1.83
C PHE A 133 -3.29 4.63 -2.80
N ILE A 134 -3.91 3.48 -3.01
CA ILE A 134 -3.44 2.46 -3.95
C ILE A 134 -3.36 3.05 -5.36
N ASP A 135 -4.41 3.75 -5.81
CA ASP A 135 -4.45 4.35 -7.13
C ASP A 135 -3.36 5.42 -7.32
N LEU A 136 -3.12 6.27 -6.31
CA LEU A 136 -2.05 7.28 -6.33
C LEU A 136 -0.65 6.65 -6.37
N ALA A 137 -0.44 5.54 -5.66
CA ALA A 137 0.84 4.84 -5.59
C ALA A 137 1.15 4.01 -6.85
N SER A 138 0.25 3.99 -7.84
CA SER A 138 0.45 3.22 -9.07
C SER A 138 1.70 3.68 -9.84
N PRO A 139 2.61 2.76 -10.22
CA PRO A 139 3.79 3.11 -11.01
C PRO A 139 3.44 3.66 -12.38
N ALA A 140 2.25 3.42 -12.89
CA ALA A 140 1.77 4.01 -14.13
C ALA A 140 1.55 5.54 -14.05
N ASN A 141 1.46 6.11 -12.85
CA ASN A 141 1.27 7.55 -12.64
C ASN A 141 2.58 8.36 -12.70
N PHE A 142 3.72 7.71 -12.65
CA PHE A 142 5.01 8.39 -12.58
C PHE A 142 5.77 8.23 -13.90
N VAL A 143 6.25 9.34 -14.46
CA VAL A 143 6.99 9.36 -15.74
C VAL A 143 8.21 8.42 -15.72
N ALA A 144 8.92 8.36 -14.59
CA ALA A 144 10.12 7.52 -14.43
C ALA A 144 9.81 6.01 -14.42
N THR A 145 8.60 5.62 -14.06
CA THR A 145 8.20 4.20 -13.95
C THR A 145 7.14 3.80 -14.97
N ASN A 146 6.59 4.75 -15.74
CA ASN A 146 5.62 4.49 -16.80
C ASN A 146 6.32 4.38 -18.16
N PRO A 147 6.33 3.21 -18.79
CA PRO A 147 6.97 3.04 -20.09
C PRO A 147 6.34 3.89 -21.20
N GLY A 148 5.04 4.21 -21.10
CA GLY A 148 4.34 5.10 -22.04
C GLY A 148 4.60 6.60 -21.80
N GLY A 149 5.21 6.97 -20.67
CA GLY A 149 5.55 8.36 -20.33
C GLY A 149 6.93 8.80 -20.78
N SER A 150 7.73 7.89 -21.30
CA SER A 150 9.03 8.25 -21.89
C SER A 150 8.80 8.97 -23.23
N PRO A 151 9.37 10.17 -23.47
CA PRO A 151 9.32 10.76 -24.79
C PRO A 151 9.96 9.76 -25.76
N ARG A 152 9.20 9.28 -26.74
CA ARG A 152 9.74 8.53 -27.85
C ARG A 152 10.76 9.44 -28.51
N GLY A 153 12.04 9.09 -28.38
CA GLY A 153 13.06 9.73 -29.16
C GLY A 153 12.78 9.40 -30.63
N ASP A 154 12.31 10.37 -31.35
CA ASP A 154 12.27 10.40 -32.81
C ASP A 154 13.69 10.55 -33.34
#